data_17ded37c7776097b2de8fbca0abeb363
#
_entry.id   17ded37c7776097b2de8fbca0abeb363
#
_cell.length_a   1.000
_cell.length_b   1.000
_cell.length_c   1.000
_cell.angle_alpha   90.00
_cell.angle_beta   90.00
_cell.angle_gamma   90.00
#
_symmetry.space_group_name_H-M   'P 1'
#
loop_
_entity.id
_entity.type
_entity.pdbx_description
1 polymer ?
#
loop_
_entity_poly.entity_id
_entity_poly.type
_entity_poly.pdbx_seq_one_letter_code
_entity_poly.pdbx_strand_id
1 'polypeptide(L)'
;FILLFAAAANLSAQTFTEWHDAAVNEINRQQMHATFFAYESADAARRGDPYASERFLDLDGTWKFSWVRNAEERPTDFFRPGFNDGAWGEMPVPGLWELNGYGDPQYLNIGYPWREQFENNPPEVPTTENHVGSYRREIEIPASWSDKQVIARFGSVTSNIYLWVNGRFVGYSEDSKLETEFDITKYVRP
;
A
#
# COMPACT_ATOMS: atom_id res chain seq x y z
N PHE A 1 14.88 -26.09 38.80
CA PHE A 1 15.00 -26.23 37.32
C PHE A 1 13.75 -25.64 36.68
N ILE A 2 13.88 -24.44 36.13
CA ILE A 2 12.82 -23.76 35.35
C ILE A 2 13.18 -24.02 33.90
N LEU A 3 12.34 -24.80 33.21
CA LEU A 3 12.40 -24.95 31.75
C LEU A 3 11.72 -23.75 31.11
N LEU A 4 12.52 -22.86 30.52
CA LEU A 4 12.01 -21.85 29.58
C LEU A 4 11.70 -22.55 28.26
N PHE A 5 10.44 -22.69 27.93
CA PHE A 5 10.00 -22.99 26.58
C PHE A 5 10.11 -21.71 25.75
N ALA A 6 11.16 -21.60 24.94
CA ALA A 6 11.19 -20.62 23.86
C ALA A 6 10.24 -21.11 22.78
N ALA A 7 9.07 -20.49 22.69
CA ALA A 7 8.22 -20.65 21.52
C ALA A 7 8.93 -20.02 20.32
N ALA A 8 9.53 -20.87 19.48
CA ALA A 8 9.98 -20.47 18.17
C ALA A 8 8.72 -20.09 17.37
N ALA A 9 8.47 -18.78 17.22
CA ALA A 9 7.52 -18.31 16.24
C ALA A 9 8.06 -18.72 14.87
N ASN A 10 7.42 -19.70 14.24
CA ASN A 10 7.61 -20.00 12.85
C ASN A 10 7.14 -18.75 12.08
N LEU A 11 8.06 -17.88 11.75
CA LEU A 11 7.89 -16.90 10.69
C LEU A 11 7.85 -17.71 9.38
N SER A 12 6.68 -18.27 9.06
CA SER A 12 6.43 -18.68 7.68
C SER A 12 6.63 -17.42 6.87
N ALA A 13 7.55 -17.47 5.91
CA ALA A 13 7.70 -16.39 4.94
C ALA A 13 6.33 -16.20 4.30
N GLN A 14 5.68 -15.06 4.53
CA GLN A 14 4.41 -14.75 3.93
C GLN A 14 4.64 -14.71 2.42
N THR A 15 3.91 -15.49 1.68
CA THR A 15 4.16 -15.68 0.24
C THR A 15 3.61 -14.55 -0.60
N PHE A 16 2.71 -13.72 -0.02
CA PHE A 16 2.09 -12.58 -0.72
C PHE A 16 1.56 -12.97 -2.08
N THR A 17 0.65 -13.95 -2.07
CA THR A 17 0.04 -14.54 -3.26
C THR A 17 -1.41 -14.13 -3.44
N GLU A 18 -1.93 -13.25 -2.59
CA GLU A 18 -3.32 -12.81 -2.58
C GLU A 18 -3.72 -12.17 -3.91
N TRP A 19 -2.80 -11.46 -4.58
CA TRP A 19 -3.04 -10.79 -5.86
C TRP A 19 -3.44 -11.73 -7.03
N HIS A 20 -3.31 -13.03 -6.87
CA HIS A 20 -3.80 -14.03 -7.83
C HIS A 20 -4.73 -15.08 -7.20
N ASP A 21 -5.27 -14.79 -6.01
CA ASP A 21 -6.30 -15.59 -5.35
C ASP A 21 -7.63 -14.84 -5.35
N ALA A 22 -8.50 -15.14 -6.28
CA ALA A 22 -9.80 -14.49 -6.44
C ALA A 22 -10.74 -14.63 -5.21
N ALA A 23 -10.38 -15.44 -4.23
CA ALA A 23 -11.14 -15.56 -2.98
C ALA A 23 -10.72 -14.51 -1.93
N VAL A 24 -9.60 -13.81 -2.15
CA VAL A 24 -9.03 -12.86 -1.20
C VAL A 24 -8.99 -11.45 -1.80
N ASN A 25 -9.96 -10.62 -1.46
CA ASN A 25 -10.00 -9.22 -1.92
C ASN A 25 -9.42 -8.24 -0.90
N GLU A 26 -9.31 -8.65 0.36
CA GLU A 26 -8.83 -7.80 1.44
C GLU A 26 -8.27 -8.57 2.62
N ILE A 27 -7.33 -7.96 3.31
CA ILE A 27 -6.84 -8.39 4.62
C ILE A 27 -6.69 -7.14 5.48
N ASN A 28 -7.37 -7.08 6.62
CA ASN A 28 -7.32 -5.96 7.57
C ASN A 28 -7.69 -4.58 6.99
N ARG A 29 -8.29 -4.52 5.82
CA ARG A 29 -8.86 -3.27 5.29
C ARG A 29 -10.03 -2.83 6.18
N GLN A 30 -10.15 -1.54 6.43
CA GLN A 30 -11.33 -0.99 7.10
C GLN A 30 -12.56 -1.13 6.19
N GLN A 31 -13.74 -1.20 6.81
CA GLN A 31 -14.99 -1.25 6.04
C GLN A 31 -15.11 -0.01 5.18
N MET A 32 -15.42 -0.20 3.91
CA MET A 32 -15.63 0.91 2.98
C MET A 32 -16.83 1.75 3.39
N HIS A 33 -16.70 3.05 3.27
CA HIS A 33 -17.71 4.04 3.61
C HIS A 33 -17.64 5.24 2.68
N ALA A 34 -18.66 6.09 2.72
CA ALA A 34 -18.61 7.37 2.01
C ALA A 34 -17.50 8.25 2.58
N THR A 35 -16.81 8.98 1.70
CA THR A 35 -15.73 9.88 2.09
C THR A 35 -16.20 10.89 3.14
N PHE A 36 -15.50 10.97 4.25
CA PHE A 36 -15.66 12.01 5.25
C PHE A 36 -14.32 12.36 5.90
N PHE A 37 -14.28 13.47 6.62
CA PHE A 37 -13.13 13.86 7.43
C PHE A 37 -13.59 14.30 8.82
N ALA A 38 -12.96 13.76 9.86
CA ALA A 38 -13.29 14.07 11.26
C ALA A 38 -12.44 15.23 11.77
N TYR A 39 -12.93 16.45 11.59
CA TYR A 39 -12.26 17.65 12.07
C TYR A 39 -12.24 17.72 13.61
N GLU A 40 -11.27 18.48 14.15
CA GLU A 40 -11.10 18.71 15.58
C GLU A 40 -12.18 19.62 16.19
N SER A 41 -12.89 20.40 15.38
CA SER A 41 -13.94 21.31 15.83
C SER A 41 -14.99 21.57 14.75
N ALA A 42 -16.17 22.06 15.18
CA ALA A 42 -17.22 22.47 14.23
C ALA A 42 -16.78 23.64 13.33
N ASP A 43 -15.93 24.54 13.83
CA ASP A 43 -15.41 25.64 13.03
C ASP A 43 -14.40 25.17 11.98
N ALA A 44 -13.53 24.23 12.32
CA ALA A 44 -12.66 23.57 11.34
C ALA A 44 -13.49 22.84 10.27
N ALA A 45 -14.51 22.10 10.67
CA ALA A 45 -15.41 21.42 9.73
C ALA A 45 -16.15 22.38 8.78
N ARG A 46 -16.57 23.56 9.27
CA ARG A 46 -17.20 24.57 8.42
C ARG A 46 -16.24 25.17 7.38
N ARG A 47 -14.95 25.24 7.69
CA ARG A 47 -13.94 25.68 6.71
C ARG A 47 -13.73 24.64 5.62
N GLY A 48 -13.91 23.36 5.92
CA GLY A 48 -13.86 22.28 4.94
C GLY A 48 -12.48 22.01 4.35
N ASP A 49 -11.41 22.47 5.02
CA ASP A 49 -10.03 22.27 4.57
C ASP A 49 -9.32 21.23 5.45
N PRO A 50 -9.16 19.97 4.99
CA PRO A 50 -8.47 18.95 5.75
C PRO A 50 -6.97 19.24 5.91
N TYR A 51 -6.33 19.93 4.96
CA TYR A 51 -4.90 20.26 5.04
C TYR A 51 -4.58 21.25 6.17
N ALA A 52 -5.57 22.03 6.62
CA ALA A 52 -5.45 22.92 7.78
C ALA A 52 -5.78 22.24 9.12
N SER A 53 -6.11 20.96 9.11
CA SER A 53 -6.47 20.21 10.31
C SER A 53 -5.24 19.58 10.97
N GLU A 54 -5.17 19.65 12.30
CA GLU A 54 -4.15 18.93 13.08
C GLU A 54 -4.32 17.40 13.04
N ARG A 55 -5.41 16.91 12.47
CA ARG A 55 -5.72 15.48 12.30
C ARG A 55 -5.37 14.95 10.93
N PHE A 56 -4.71 15.72 10.11
CA PHE A 56 -4.33 15.34 8.76
C PHE A 56 -2.81 15.40 8.59
N LEU A 57 -2.24 14.36 8.04
CA LEU A 57 -0.85 14.32 7.62
C LEU A 57 -0.83 13.93 6.14
N ASP A 58 -0.43 14.88 5.30
CA ASP A 58 -0.29 14.66 3.88
C ASP A 58 0.94 13.80 3.58
N LEU A 59 0.73 12.71 2.87
CA LEU A 59 1.79 11.80 2.42
C LEU A 59 2.09 11.94 0.92
N ASP A 60 1.47 12.89 0.24
CA ASP A 60 1.82 13.22 -1.14
C ASP A 60 3.27 13.71 -1.23
N GLY A 61 3.90 13.51 -2.37
CA GLY A 61 5.26 13.94 -2.62
C GLY A 61 6.15 12.83 -3.18
N THR A 62 7.45 12.93 -2.99
CA THR A 62 8.42 12.00 -3.57
C THR A 62 8.68 10.82 -2.65
N TRP A 63 8.54 9.61 -3.17
CA TRP A 63 8.79 8.35 -2.47
C TRP A 63 9.94 7.60 -3.13
N LYS A 64 10.70 6.84 -2.37
CA LYS A 64 11.62 5.84 -2.92
C LYS A 64 10.83 4.78 -3.67
N PHE A 65 11.31 4.39 -4.84
CA PHE A 65 10.57 3.54 -5.77
C PHE A 65 11.44 2.53 -6.49
N SER A 66 10.97 1.31 -6.55
CA SER A 66 11.53 0.23 -7.36
C SER A 66 10.42 -0.41 -8.18
N TRP A 67 10.60 -0.46 -9.49
CA TRP A 67 9.65 -1.06 -10.42
C TRP A 67 10.24 -2.30 -11.07
N VAL A 68 9.42 -3.32 -11.22
CA VAL A 68 9.76 -4.56 -11.92
C VAL A 68 8.67 -4.92 -12.92
N ARG A 69 9.08 -5.53 -14.02
CA ARG A 69 8.18 -5.95 -15.11
C ARG A 69 7.39 -7.20 -14.75
N ASN A 70 8.00 -8.11 -14.02
CA ASN A 70 7.39 -9.39 -13.65
C ASN A 70 7.19 -9.48 -12.15
N ALA A 71 6.04 -9.95 -11.72
CA ALA A 71 5.68 -9.98 -10.29
C ALA A 71 6.67 -10.77 -9.43
N GLU A 72 7.31 -11.79 -9.99
CA GLU A 72 8.28 -12.63 -9.28
C GLU A 72 9.62 -11.94 -9.02
N GLU A 73 9.93 -10.87 -9.75
CA GLU A 73 11.18 -10.10 -9.62
C GLU A 73 11.11 -9.07 -8.49
N ARG A 74 9.93 -8.88 -7.88
CA ARG A 74 9.74 -7.89 -6.83
C ARG A 74 10.62 -8.17 -5.62
N PRO A 75 11.17 -7.16 -4.94
CA PRO A 75 11.87 -7.35 -3.69
C PRO A 75 10.89 -7.86 -2.62
N THR A 76 11.21 -8.99 -1.98
CA THR A 76 10.33 -9.66 -1.02
C THR A 76 10.62 -9.31 0.44
N ASP A 77 11.64 -8.49 0.69
CA ASP A 77 12.09 -8.12 2.03
C ASP A 77 12.29 -6.61 2.23
N PHE A 78 11.88 -5.81 1.24
CA PHE A 78 12.06 -4.35 1.21
C PHE A 78 11.37 -3.63 2.39
N PHE A 79 10.38 -4.25 2.98
CA PHE A 79 9.63 -3.70 4.12
C PHE A 79 10.42 -3.72 5.44
N ARG A 80 11.57 -4.41 5.49
CA ARG A 80 12.37 -4.53 6.72
C ARG A 80 12.99 -3.18 7.10
N PRO A 81 12.95 -2.81 8.38
CA PRO A 81 13.76 -1.71 8.87
C PRO A 81 15.24 -1.94 8.53
N GLY A 82 15.91 -0.91 8.02
CA GLY A 82 17.32 -1.00 7.62
C GLY A 82 17.56 -1.65 6.24
N PHE A 83 16.53 -1.96 5.47
CA PHE A 83 16.70 -2.34 4.07
C PHE A 83 17.41 -1.21 3.30
N ASN A 84 18.42 -1.59 2.50
CA ASN A 84 19.15 -0.61 1.71
C ASN A 84 18.42 -0.31 0.39
N ASP A 85 17.73 0.81 0.35
CA ASP A 85 17.04 1.33 -0.84
C ASP A 85 17.85 2.43 -1.57
N GLY A 86 19.14 2.55 -1.30
CA GLY A 86 20.01 3.58 -1.88
C GLY A 86 20.12 3.53 -3.41
N ALA A 87 19.90 2.35 -4.01
CA ALA A 87 19.88 2.16 -5.46
C ALA A 87 18.50 2.38 -6.10
N TRP A 88 17.46 2.61 -5.30
CA TRP A 88 16.11 2.84 -5.81
C TRP A 88 15.96 4.21 -6.42
N GLY A 89 15.08 4.30 -7.43
CA GLY A 89 14.65 5.58 -7.98
C GLY A 89 13.68 6.31 -7.07
N GLU A 90 13.01 7.28 -7.66
CA GLU A 90 12.01 8.11 -6.99
C GLU A 90 10.76 8.17 -7.84
N MET A 91 9.61 8.28 -7.19
CA MET A 91 8.30 8.37 -7.82
C MET A 91 7.48 9.45 -7.12
N PRO A 92 6.91 10.40 -7.88
CA PRO A 92 5.92 11.31 -7.30
C PRO A 92 4.65 10.54 -6.94
N VAL A 93 4.09 10.80 -5.76
CA VAL A 93 2.82 10.25 -5.29
C VAL A 93 1.90 11.45 -4.98
N PRO A 94 0.70 11.51 -5.58
CA PRO A 94 0.17 10.60 -6.59
C PRO A 94 0.88 10.67 -7.93
N GLY A 95 0.93 9.57 -8.67
CA GLY A 95 1.56 9.52 -9.98
C GLY A 95 1.27 8.25 -10.74
N LEU A 96 1.38 8.30 -12.06
CA LEU A 96 1.28 7.16 -12.97
C LEU A 96 2.69 6.73 -13.37
N TRP A 97 2.96 5.45 -13.33
CA TRP A 97 4.29 4.89 -13.64
C TRP A 97 4.74 5.26 -15.05
N GLU A 98 3.86 5.11 -16.02
CA GLU A 98 4.14 5.31 -17.44
C GLU A 98 4.49 6.78 -17.76
N LEU A 99 3.95 7.73 -17.02
CA LEU A 99 4.28 9.15 -17.15
C LEU A 99 5.61 9.51 -16.47
N ASN A 100 6.15 8.59 -15.67
CA ASN A 100 7.42 8.77 -14.96
C ASN A 100 8.53 7.84 -15.47
N GLY A 101 8.32 7.21 -16.65
CA GLY A 101 9.35 6.42 -17.33
C GLY A 101 9.39 4.95 -16.92
N TYR A 102 8.36 4.43 -16.28
CA TYR A 102 8.24 3.04 -15.86
C TYR A 102 7.13 2.33 -16.62
N GLY A 103 7.46 1.27 -17.34
CA GLY A 103 6.51 0.56 -18.19
C GLY A 103 6.14 1.34 -19.46
N ASP A 104 5.14 0.84 -20.17
CA ASP A 104 4.66 1.40 -21.42
C ASP A 104 3.19 1.79 -21.29
N PRO A 105 2.77 2.98 -21.77
CA PRO A 105 1.38 3.38 -21.78
C PRO A 105 0.53 2.39 -22.59
N GLN A 106 -0.53 1.88 -21.98
CA GLN A 106 -1.45 0.96 -22.64
C GLN A 106 -2.80 1.62 -22.88
N TYR A 107 -3.29 1.56 -24.12
CA TYR A 107 -4.61 2.04 -24.46
C TYR A 107 -5.61 0.87 -24.48
N LEU A 108 -6.43 0.77 -23.45
CA LEU A 108 -7.30 -0.38 -23.18
C LEU A 108 -8.77 -0.13 -23.55
N ASN A 109 -9.05 0.54 -24.65
CA ASN A 109 -10.42 0.88 -25.02
C ASN A 109 -11.26 -0.29 -25.56
N ILE A 110 -10.62 -1.36 -26.07
CA ILE A 110 -11.29 -2.51 -26.68
C ILE A 110 -10.80 -3.87 -26.19
N GLY A 111 -10.08 -3.88 -25.07
CA GLY A 111 -9.52 -5.12 -24.52
C GLY A 111 -9.09 -4.95 -23.08
N TYR A 112 -8.64 -6.05 -22.51
CA TYR A 112 -8.07 -6.07 -21.17
C TYR A 112 -6.54 -6.02 -21.25
N PRO A 113 -5.82 -5.69 -20.13
CA PRO A 113 -4.39 -5.93 -20.03
C PRO A 113 -4.07 -7.35 -20.47
N TRP A 114 -2.85 -7.56 -21.01
CA TRP A 114 -2.36 -8.86 -21.50
C TRP A 114 -3.09 -9.46 -22.70
N ARG A 115 -3.98 -8.73 -23.35
CA ARG A 115 -4.60 -9.19 -24.61
C ARG A 115 -3.52 -9.61 -25.61
N GLU A 116 -3.70 -10.80 -26.21
CA GLU A 116 -2.76 -11.41 -27.15
C GLU A 116 -1.41 -11.85 -26.53
N GLN A 117 -1.17 -11.59 -25.25
CA GLN A 117 0.04 -12.00 -24.54
C GLN A 117 -0.21 -13.13 -23.53
N PHE A 118 -1.45 -13.31 -23.14
CA PHE A 118 -1.90 -14.28 -22.15
C PHE A 118 -3.22 -14.91 -22.57
N GLU A 119 -3.31 -16.24 -22.53
CA GLU A 119 -4.57 -16.93 -22.75
C GLU A 119 -5.47 -16.75 -21.52
N ASN A 120 -6.62 -16.13 -21.73
CA ASN A 120 -7.56 -15.84 -20.65
C ASN A 120 -8.11 -17.13 -20.04
N ASN A 121 -7.81 -17.37 -18.79
CA ASN A 121 -8.35 -18.46 -17.97
C ASN A 121 -8.77 -17.92 -16.60
N PRO A 122 -9.87 -17.14 -16.53
CA PRO A 122 -10.31 -16.54 -15.27
C PRO A 122 -10.54 -17.60 -14.18
N PRO A 123 -10.12 -17.38 -12.94
CA PRO A 123 -9.62 -16.11 -12.37
C PRO A 123 -8.10 -15.93 -12.46
N GLU A 124 -7.39 -16.71 -13.22
CA GLU A 124 -5.93 -16.64 -13.33
C GLU A 124 -5.46 -15.31 -13.94
N VAL A 125 -4.37 -14.78 -13.40
CA VAL A 125 -3.64 -13.63 -13.94
C VAL A 125 -2.20 -14.04 -14.22
N PRO A 126 -1.53 -13.47 -15.24
CA PRO A 126 -0.15 -13.82 -15.55
C PRO A 126 0.82 -13.35 -14.46
N THR A 127 1.94 -14.05 -14.32
CA THR A 127 3.06 -13.64 -13.47
C THR A 127 4.09 -12.81 -14.25
N THR A 128 4.13 -12.98 -15.58
CA THR A 128 4.94 -12.19 -16.51
C THR A 128 4.14 -11.00 -17.03
N GLU A 129 4.82 -9.90 -17.35
CA GLU A 129 4.19 -8.63 -17.77
C GLU A 129 3.12 -8.14 -16.75
N ASN A 130 3.26 -8.57 -15.51
CA ASN A 130 2.44 -8.14 -14.38
C ASN A 130 3.32 -7.30 -13.45
N HIS A 131 3.26 -6.01 -13.69
CA HIS A 131 4.20 -5.03 -13.13
C HIS A 131 3.98 -4.81 -11.64
N VAL A 132 5.07 -4.62 -10.90
CA VAL A 132 5.01 -4.30 -9.48
C VAL A 132 5.85 -3.07 -9.16
N GLY A 133 5.24 -2.11 -8.48
CA GLY A 133 5.91 -0.97 -7.88
C GLY A 133 6.07 -1.16 -6.38
N SER A 134 7.30 -1.13 -5.89
CA SER A 134 7.60 -1.14 -4.47
C SER A 134 7.95 0.28 -4.03
N TYR A 135 7.25 0.77 -3.02
CA TYR A 135 7.39 2.13 -2.51
C TYR A 135 7.92 2.13 -1.09
N ARG A 136 8.75 3.09 -0.75
CA ARG A 136 9.21 3.32 0.64
C ARG A 136 9.23 4.80 0.96
N ARG A 137 8.82 5.12 2.17
CA ARG A 137 8.93 6.47 2.74
C ARG A 137 9.04 6.39 4.26
N GLU A 138 9.84 7.25 4.83
CA GLU A 138 9.83 7.54 6.25
C GLU A 138 8.87 8.70 6.52
N ILE A 139 8.07 8.55 7.56
CA ILE A 139 7.11 9.56 7.99
C ILE A 139 7.27 9.79 9.50
N GLU A 140 7.03 11.02 9.92
CA GLU A 140 7.01 11.39 11.32
C GLU A 140 5.55 11.58 11.76
N ILE A 141 5.13 10.78 12.74
CA ILE A 141 3.78 10.89 13.31
C ILE A 141 3.81 11.95 14.41
N PRO A 142 2.92 12.95 14.37
CA PRO A 142 2.87 13.98 15.40
C PRO A 142 2.69 13.41 16.82
N ALA A 143 3.48 13.89 17.79
CA ALA A 143 3.38 13.45 19.19
C ALA A 143 1.98 13.67 19.78
N SER A 144 1.23 14.65 19.26
CA SER A 144 -0.17 14.91 19.62
C SER A 144 -1.14 13.80 19.24
N TRP A 145 -0.66 12.79 18.46
CA TRP A 145 -1.48 11.64 18.03
C TRP A 145 -1.28 10.40 18.91
N SER A 146 -0.54 10.52 20.02
CA SER A 146 -0.20 9.38 20.90
C SER A 146 -1.41 8.62 21.47
N ASP A 147 -2.55 9.30 21.60
CA ASP A 147 -3.82 8.75 22.09
C ASP A 147 -4.89 8.63 21.00
N LYS A 148 -4.53 8.79 19.74
CA LYS A 148 -5.44 8.78 18.60
C LYS A 148 -5.40 7.46 17.83
N GLN A 149 -6.52 7.14 17.20
CA GLN A 149 -6.54 6.16 16.12
C GLN A 149 -5.87 6.80 14.89
N VAL A 150 -4.93 6.10 14.30
CA VAL A 150 -4.19 6.55 13.10
C VAL A 150 -4.58 5.68 11.93
N ILE A 151 -5.19 6.28 10.93
CA ILE A 151 -5.65 5.61 9.72
C ILE A 151 -4.75 6.02 8.55
N ALA A 152 -4.15 5.05 7.89
CA ALA A 152 -3.52 5.26 6.59
C ALA A 152 -4.58 5.12 5.50
N ARG A 153 -4.76 6.19 4.70
CA ARG A 153 -5.76 6.26 3.64
C ARG A 153 -5.09 6.39 2.28
N PHE A 154 -5.50 5.56 1.35
CA PHE A 154 -5.07 5.58 -0.04
C PHE A 154 -6.30 5.86 -0.91
N GLY A 155 -6.29 6.97 -1.62
CA GLY A 155 -7.43 7.43 -2.42
C GLY A 155 -7.70 6.53 -3.64
N SER A 156 -6.65 5.97 -4.23
CA SER A 156 -6.74 5.04 -5.37
C SER A 156 -5.41 4.34 -5.56
N VAL A 157 -5.43 3.02 -5.71
CA VAL A 157 -4.24 2.22 -6.03
C VAL A 157 -4.59 1.18 -7.08
N THR A 158 -4.01 1.28 -8.26
CA THR A 158 -4.25 0.33 -9.35
C THR A 158 -3.20 -0.78 -9.30
N SER A 159 -3.58 -2.04 -9.16
CA SER A 159 -4.92 -2.60 -8.94
C SER A 159 -5.09 -3.14 -7.53
N ASN A 160 -4.00 -3.31 -6.81
CA ASN A 160 -3.96 -3.79 -5.43
C ASN A 160 -2.82 -3.15 -4.65
N ILE A 161 -2.89 -3.24 -3.34
CA ILE A 161 -1.88 -2.73 -2.41
C ILE A 161 -1.61 -3.73 -1.29
N TYR A 162 -0.32 -3.95 -1.01
CA TYR A 162 0.18 -4.52 0.23
C TYR A 162 0.81 -3.42 1.07
N LEU A 163 0.43 -3.32 2.32
CA LEU A 163 0.94 -2.30 3.24
C LEU A 163 1.76 -2.92 4.37
N TRP A 164 2.94 -2.35 4.60
CA TRP A 164 3.76 -2.62 5.78
C TRP A 164 4.08 -1.31 6.49
N VAL A 165 4.13 -1.36 7.81
CA VAL A 165 4.56 -0.24 8.65
C VAL A 165 5.58 -0.75 9.66
N ASN A 166 6.74 -0.12 9.71
CA ASN A 166 7.84 -0.49 10.62
C ASN A 166 8.21 -1.98 10.55
N GLY A 167 8.28 -2.54 9.34
CA GLY A 167 8.65 -3.92 9.09
C GLY A 167 7.55 -4.96 9.36
N ARG A 168 6.35 -4.54 9.71
CA ARG A 168 5.22 -5.41 10.03
C ARG A 168 4.14 -5.29 8.95
N PHE A 169 3.64 -6.42 8.49
CA PHE A 169 2.53 -6.45 7.58
C PHE A 169 1.27 -5.88 8.23
N VAL A 170 0.62 -4.96 7.56
CA VAL A 170 -0.62 -4.32 7.99
C VAL A 170 -1.81 -4.95 7.31
N GLY A 171 -1.81 -4.99 5.97
CA GLY A 171 -2.94 -5.50 5.23
C GLY A 171 -2.76 -5.49 3.71
N TYR A 172 -3.80 -5.97 3.05
CA TYR A 172 -3.95 -6.07 1.61
C TYR A 172 -5.30 -5.54 1.17
N SER A 173 -5.39 -4.95 0.00
CA SER A 173 -6.66 -4.55 -0.61
C SER A 173 -6.56 -4.52 -2.12
N GLU A 174 -7.64 -4.92 -2.77
CA GLU A 174 -7.92 -4.71 -4.19
C GLU A 174 -8.95 -3.61 -4.37
N ASP A 175 -9.09 -3.13 -5.55
CA ASP A 175 -9.96 -2.10 -6.08
C ASP A 175 -9.20 -0.82 -6.50
N SER A 176 -9.20 -0.60 -7.81
CA SER A 176 -8.45 0.52 -8.40
C SER A 176 -9.08 1.89 -8.19
N LYS A 177 -10.34 1.98 -7.75
CA LYS A 177 -11.12 3.22 -7.80
C LYS A 177 -11.75 3.63 -6.47
N LEU A 178 -11.84 2.71 -5.53
CA LEU A 178 -12.31 3.02 -4.18
C LEU A 178 -11.15 3.31 -3.24
N GLU A 179 -11.42 4.16 -2.28
CA GLU A 179 -10.46 4.46 -1.21
C GLU A 179 -10.23 3.23 -0.35
N THR A 180 -8.97 3.03 0.04
CA THR A 180 -8.57 1.96 0.93
C THR A 180 -8.00 2.55 2.20
N GLU A 181 -8.48 2.07 3.35
CA GLU A 181 -8.05 2.51 4.66
C GLU A 181 -7.55 1.34 5.51
N PHE A 182 -6.47 1.60 6.26
CA PHE A 182 -5.91 0.67 7.21
C PHE A 182 -5.68 1.34 8.55
N ASP A 183 -6.11 0.70 9.63
CA ASP A 183 -5.75 1.12 10.98
C ASP A 183 -4.30 0.76 11.27
N ILE A 184 -3.45 1.76 11.32
CA ILE A 184 -2.02 1.61 11.60
C ILE A 184 -1.62 1.96 13.03
N THR A 185 -2.57 2.25 13.92
CA THR A 185 -2.34 2.71 15.30
C THR A 185 -1.33 1.84 16.05
N LYS A 186 -1.46 0.53 15.99
CA LYS A 186 -0.56 -0.41 16.70
C LYS A 186 0.82 -0.59 16.05
N TYR A 187 1.04 0.01 14.89
CA TYR A 187 2.27 -0.12 14.11
C TYR A 187 3.15 1.14 14.18
N VAL A 188 2.56 2.29 14.51
CA VAL A 188 3.26 3.58 14.61
C VAL A 188 3.59 3.91 16.07
N ARG A 189 4.53 4.82 16.25
CA ARG A 189 4.90 5.40 17.55
C ARG A 189 5.05 6.89 17.34
N PRO A 190 4.11 7.71 17.86
CA PRO A 190 4.21 9.17 17.89
C PRO A 190 5.40 9.65 18.72
#